data_f2fb79956de15faff729eb129723b314
#
_entry.id   f2fb79956de15faff729eb129723b314
#
_cell.length_a   1.000
_cell.length_b   1.000
_cell.length_c   1.000
_cell.angle_alpha   90.00
_cell.angle_beta   90.00
_cell.angle_gamma   90.00
#
_symmetry.space_group_name_H-M   'P 1'
#
loop_
_entity.id
_entity.type
_entity.pdbx_description
1 polymer ?
#
loop_
_entity_poly.entity_id
_entity_poly.type
_entity_poly.pdbx_seq_one_letter_code
_entity_poly.pdbx_strand_id
1 'polypeptide(L)'
;MRLFNLCIILVTFFSCAMDKSSKDFFDNCTESSVDLSNGIRVKDSLGYFSFMMPDSSWMPKRYVGENTTGLTIGDVSSDGHLFVFNASHAYYTGEWDWEKEQANVEKDFNVVETGKVHLLGQSRPLNIVHFQVDSPQTISYYISIIDTLNRSNYTLNLTTNYGEDYESRICEMKPLLESFTIHL
;
A
#
# COMPACT_ATOMS: atom_id res chain seq x y z
N MET A 1 30.21 -15.54 -63.55
CA MET A 1 29.06 -15.02 -62.82
C MET A 1 28.96 -15.74 -61.46
N ARG A 2 29.44 -15.16 -60.41
CA ARG A 2 29.35 -15.71 -59.04
C ARG A 2 28.46 -14.78 -58.21
N LEU A 3 27.27 -15.31 -57.86
CA LEU A 3 26.35 -14.62 -56.95
C LEU A 3 26.93 -14.68 -55.52
N PHE A 4 27.22 -13.54 -54.96
CA PHE A 4 27.52 -13.40 -53.52
C PHE A 4 26.20 -13.33 -52.78
N ASN A 5 25.87 -14.40 -52.05
CA ASN A 5 24.81 -14.35 -51.04
C ASN A 5 25.30 -13.61 -49.81
N LEU A 6 24.80 -12.42 -49.64
CA LEU A 6 25.03 -11.61 -48.41
C LEU A 6 23.98 -12.02 -47.37
N CYS A 7 24.36 -12.93 -46.46
CA CYS A 7 23.57 -13.23 -45.28
C CYS A 7 23.70 -12.05 -44.31
N ILE A 8 22.68 -11.21 -44.27
CA ILE A 8 22.54 -10.20 -43.22
C ILE A 8 22.03 -10.91 -41.95
N ILE A 9 22.92 -11.17 -41.00
CA ILE A 9 22.58 -11.64 -39.68
C ILE A 9 22.00 -10.43 -38.93
N LEU A 10 20.69 -10.36 -38.82
CA LEU A 10 19.98 -9.44 -37.97
C LEU A 10 20.17 -9.91 -36.51
N VAL A 11 21.19 -9.42 -35.86
CA VAL A 11 21.34 -9.56 -34.40
C VAL A 11 20.30 -8.64 -33.73
N THR A 12 19.13 -9.16 -33.49
CA THR A 12 18.16 -8.53 -32.58
C THR A 12 18.73 -8.61 -31.19
N PHE A 13 19.33 -7.51 -30.75
CA PHE A 13 19.58 -7.30 -29.32
C PHE A 13 18.21 -7.24 -28.62
N PHE A 14 17.75 -8.39 -28.15
CA PHE A 14 16.79 -8.41 -27.06
C PHE A 14 17.50 -7.79 -25.87
N SER A 15 17.33 -6.48 -25.71
CA SER A 15 17.57 -5.82 -24.45
C SER A 15 16.56 -6.46 -23.48
N CYS A 16 16.97 -7.53 -22.82
CA CYS A 16 16.37 -7.94 -21.57
C CYS A 16 16.63 -6.77 -20.62
N ALA A 17 15.70 -5.82 -20.58
CA ALA A 17 15.55 -5.01 -19.40
C ALA A 17 15.30 -6.04 -18.28
N MET A 18 16.36 -6.37 -17.54
CA MET A 18 16.22 -7.04 -16.25
C MET A 18 15.32 -6.12 -15.45
N ASP A 19 14.04 -6.47 -15.44
CA ASP A 19 13.12 -5.97 -14.44
C ASP A 19 13.82 -6.29 -13.11
N LYS A 20 14.41 -5.26 -12.49
CA LYS A 20 14.93 -5.40 -11.14
C LYS A 20 13.73 -5.90 -10.37
N SER A 21 13.70 -7.20 -10.08
CA SER A 21 12.72 -7.81 -9.20
C SER A 21 12.69 -6.93 -7.95
N SER A 22 11.75 -5.98 -7.92
CA SER A 22 11.56 -5.16 -6.74
C SER A 22 11.09 -6.13 -5.68
N LYS A 23 11.98 -6.43 -4.71
CA LYS A 23 11.62 -7.23 -3.55
C LYS A 23 10.33 -6.66 -2.99
N ASP A 24 9.43 -7.56 -2.60
CA ASP A 24 8.29 -7.17 -1.79
C ASP A 24 8.84 -6.55 -0.51
N PHE A 25 8.36 -5.36 -0.16
CA PHE A 25 8.84 -4.66 1.03
C PHE A 25 8.72 -5.52 2.28
N PHE A 26 7.61 -6.27 2.41
CA PHE A 26 7.33 -7.11 3.56
C PHE A 26 8.03 -8.49 3.55
N ASP A 27 8.80 -8.84 2.51
CA ASP A 27 9.58 -10.09 2.48
C ASP A 27 10.62 -10.17 3.60
N ASN A 28 11.10 -9.02 4.07
CA ASN A 28 12.09 -8.93 5.14
C ASN A 28 11.44 -8.86 6.55
N CYS A 29 10.13 -8.79 6.65
CA CYS A 29 9.43 -8.76 7.93
C CYS A 29 9.40 -10.17 8.54
N THR A 30 10.27 -10.41 9.51
CA THR A 30 10.41 -11.72 10.17
C THR A 30 9.52 -11.88 11.39
N GLU A 31 9.11 -10.79 12.01
CA GLU A 31 8.29 -10.79 13.22
C GLU A 31 7.12 -9.82 13.07
N SER A 32 5.94 -10.25 13.51
CA SER A 32 4.81 -9.36 13.71
C SER A 32 4.40 -9.44 15.17
N SER A 33 4.26 -8.29 15.84
CA SER A 33 3.83 -8.23 17.23
C SER A 33 2.32 -8.07 17.37
N VAL A 34 1.64 -7.64 16.30
CA VAL A 34 0.19 -7.47 16.29
C VAL A 34 -0.48 -8.84 16.20
N ASP A 35 -1.05 -9.29 17.33
CA ASP A 35 -1.81 -10.54 17.40
C ASP A 35 -3.27 -10.31 17.01
N LEU A 36 -3.73 -10.99 15.97
CA LEU A 36 -5.11 -10.97 15.50
C LEU A 36 -5.91 -12.23 15.86
N SER A 37 -5.37 -13.13 16.69
CA SER A 37 -6.04 -14.40 17.04
C SER A 37 -7.40 -14.19 17.71
N ASN A 38 -7.53 -13.13 18.52
CA ASN A 38 -8.76 -12.68 19.16
C ASN A 38 -9.31 -11.39 18.56
N GLY A 39 -8.84 -11.04 17.38
CA GLY A 39 -9.16 -9.76 16.72
C GLY A 39 -10.65 -9.65 16.35
N ILE A 40 -11.09 -8.42 16.23
CA ILE A 40 -12.46 -8.07 15.87
C ILE A 40 -12.48 -7.64 14.41
N ARG A 41 -13.30 -8.31 13.56
CA ARG A 41 -13.47 -7.86 12.18
C ARG A 41 -14.33 -6.60 12.14
N VAL A 42 -13.75 -5.53 11.62
CA VAL A 42 -14.43 -4.25 11.42
C VAL A 42 -14.66 -4.00 9.94
N LYS A 43 -15.81 -3.36 9.63
CA LYS A 43 -16.20 -3.00 8.26
C LYS A 43 -16.29 -1.49 8.13
N ASP A 44 -16.05 -0.98 6.93
CA ASP A 44 -16.40 0.39 6.59
C ASP A 44 -17.93 0.59 6.63
N SER A 45 -18.38 1.85 6.61
CA SER A 45 -19.81 2.18 6.77
C SER A 45 -20.70 1.68 5.65
N LEU A 46 -20.16 1.50 4.44
CA LEU A 46 -20.89 1.07 3.25
C LEU A 46 -20.69 -0.42 2.92
N GLY A 47 -19.76 -1.08 3.63
CA GLY A 47 -19.50 -2.51 3.50
C GLY A 47 -18.64 -2.91 2.31
N TYR A 48 -17.89 -1.99 1.70
CA TYR A 48 -17.00 -2.28 0.56
C TYR A 48 -15.75 -3.06 0.95
N PHE A 49 -15.32 -2.91 2.20
CA PHE A 49 -14.16 -3.63 2.71
C PHE A 49 -14.24 -3.89 4.21
N SER A 50 -13.37 -4.77 4.68
CA SER A 50 -13.16 -5.04 6.10
C SER A 50 -11.73 -5.44 6.37
N PHE A 51 -11.33 -5.35 7.63
CA PHE A 51 -10.08 -5.89 8.14
C PHE A 51 -10.19 -6.26 9.62
N MET A 52 -9.18 -6.92 10.18
CA MET A 52 -9.14 -7.27 11.59
C MET A 52 -8.56 -6.12 12.41
N MET A 53 -9.21 -5.80 13.51
CA MET A 53 -8.73 -4.92 14.56
C MET A 53 -8.24 -5.80 15.71
N PRO A 54 -7.04 -5.59 16.30
CA PRO A 54 -6.47 -6.48 17.31
C PRO A 54 -7.37 -6.65 18.52
N ASP A 55 -7.85 -5.55 19.08
CA ASP A 55 -8.75 -5.49 20.20
C ASP A 55 -9.51 -4.15 20.27
N SER A 56 -10.26 -3.92 21.35
CA SER A 56 -11.08 -2.72 21.52
C SER A 56 -10.29 -1.43 21.82
N SER A 57 -9.00 -1.50 22.15
CA SER A 57 -8.16 -0.31 22.37
C SER A 57 -7.90 0.44 21.05
N TRP A 58 -7.91 -0.27 19.93
CA TRP A 58 -7.72 0.25 18.56
C TRP A 58 -8.95 0.97 18.00
N MET A 59 -9.56 1.84 18.71
CA MET A 59 -10.83 2.51 18.44
C MET A 59 -11.09 2.84 16.95
N PRO A 60 -12.09 2.20 16.29
CA PRO A 60 -12.36 2.42 14.88
C PRO A 60 -13.06 3.77 14.65
N LYS A 61 -12.52 4.57 13.73
CA LYS A 61 -13.14 5.80 13.24
C LYS A 61 -13.56 5.61 11.79
N ARG A 62 -14.84 5.86 11.50
CA ARG A 62 -15.41 5.73 10.15
C ARG A 62 -15.75 7.10 9.61
N TYR A 63 -15.59 7.26 8.30
CA TYR A 63 -16.07 8.43 7.58
C TYR A 63 -16.75 8.03 6.27
N VAL A 64 -17.68 8.85 5.82
CA VAL A 64 -18.37 8.70 4.53
C VAL A 64 -18.39 10.07 3.88
N GLY A 65 -17.87 10.15 2.66
CA GLY A 65 -17.96 11.31 1.78
C GLY A 65 -18.91 11.02 0.62
N GLU A 66 -19.00 11.92 -0.34
CA GLU A 66 -19.90 11.81 -1.49
C GLU A 66 -19.62 10.55 -2.33
N ASN A 67 -18.34 10.30 -2.64
CA ASN A 67 -17.90 9.15 -3.44
C ASN A 67 -16.84 8.31 -2.72
N THR A 68 -16.70 8.49 -1.42
CA THR A 68 -15.65 7.84 -0.65
C THR A 68 -16.18 7.34 0.68
N THR A 69 -15.56 6.27 1.17
CA THR A 69 -15.73 5.80 2.54
C THR A 69 -14.39 5.38 3.10
N GLY A 70 -14.25 5.43 4.41
CA GLY A 70 -13.01 5.02 5.04
C GLY A 70 -13.20 4.55 6.48
N LEU A 71 -12.20 3.81 6.93
CA LEU A 71 -12.11 3.24 8.26
C LEU A 71 -10.66 3.33 8.72
N THR A 72 -10.47 4.00 9.84
CA THR A 72 -9.16 4.12 10.50
C THR A 72 -9.23 3.43 11.84
N ILE A 73 -8.22 2.65 12.17
CA ILE A 73 -7.94 2.18 13.53
C ILE A 73 -6.57 2.67 13.95
N GLY A 74 -6.34 2.81 15.24
CA GLY A 74 -5.03 3.21 15.74
C GLY A 74 -4.91 3.01 17.23
N ASP A 75 -3.68 2.85 17.66
CA ASP A 75 -3.28 2.77 19.06
C ASP A 75 -1.95 3.47 19.28
N VAL A 76 -1.64 3.77 20.52
CA VAL A 76 -0.33 4.24 20.97
C VAL A 76 0.19 3.21 21.96
N SER A 77 1.28 2.55 21.59
CA SER A 77 1.91 1.55 22.45
C SER A 77 2.40 2.15 23.78
N SER A 78 2.70 1.31 24.76
CA SER A 78 3.14 1.73 26.10
C SER A 78 4.44 2.54 26.10
N ASP A 79 5.27 2.38 25.09
CA ASP A 79 6.52 3.12 24.82
C ASP A 79 6.32 4.36 23.93
N GLY A 80 5.05 4.70 23.62
CA GLY A 80 4.68 5.94 22.93
C GLY A 80 4.74 5.86 21.40
N HIS A 81 4.89 4.66 20.80
CA HIS A 81 4.84 4.51 19.36
C HIS A 81 3.40 4.56 18.85
N LEU A 82 3.20 5.37 17.81
CA LEU A 82 1.94 5.47 17.10
C LEU A 82 1.82 4.31 16.11
N PHE A 83 0.67 3.64 16.11
CA PHE A 83 0.27 2.69 15.09
C PHE A 83 -1.08 3.09 14.54
N VAL A 84 -1.14 3.38 13.23
CA VAL A 84 -2.39 3.71 12.55
C VAL A 84 -2.50 2.87 11.29
N PHE A 85 -3.61 2.18 11.16
CA PHE A 85 -4.02 1.55 9.91
C PHE A 85 -5.28 2.24 9.38
N ASN A 86 -5.19 2.78 8.19
CA ASN A 86 -6.30 3.39 7.48
C ASN A 86 -6.58 2.62 6.19
N ALA A 87 -7.84 2.36 5.91
CA ALA A 87 -8.29 1.89 4.62
C ALA A 87 -9.40 2.82 4.11
N SER A 88 -9.36 3.15 2.84
CA SER A 88 -10.39 3.93 2.18
C SER A 88 -10.77 3.31 0.83
N HIS A 89 -12.00 3.57 0.42
CA HIS A 89 -12.54 3.24 -0.88
C HIS A 89 -13.07 4.51 -1.53
N ALA A 90 -12.81 4.66 -2.82
CA ALA A 90 -13.37 5.73 -3.64
C ALA A 90 -13.77 5.20 -5.01
N TYR A 91 -14.88 5.70 -5.55
CA TYR A 91 -15.20 5.53 -6.96
C TYR A 91 -14.47 6.57 -7.80
N TYR A 92 -14.00 6.15 -8.97
CA TYR A 92 -13.42 7.08 -9.94
C TYR A 92 -14.25 7.09 -11.25
N THR A 93 -14.14 8.18 -11.99
CA THR A 93 -14.80 8.37 -13.29
C THR A 93 -13.76 8.36 -14.40
N GLY A 94 -14.09 7.76 -15.53
CA GLY A 94 -13.18 7.66 -16.68
C GLY A 94 -12.23 6.48 -16.59
N GLU A 95 -11.11 6.58 -17.31
CA GLU A 95 -10.04 5.58 -17.27
C GLU A 95 -9.06 5.93 -16.16
N TRP A 96 -8.53 4.91 -15.48
CA TRP A 96 -7.51 5.09 -14.47
C TRP A 96 -6.14 5.31 -15.14
N ASP A 97 -5.50 6.41 -14.77
CA ASP A 97 -4.19 6.83 -15.28
C ASP A 97 -3.16 6.77 -14.15
N TRP A 98 -2.33 5.73 -14.17
CA TRP A 98 -1.30 5.51 -13.15
C TRP A 98 -0.21 6.58 -13.14
N GLU A 99 0.21 7.07 -14.31
CA GLU A 99 1.27 8.09 -14.40
C GLU A 99 0.79 9.39 -13.78
N LYS A 100 -0.46 9.76 -14.06
CA LYS A 100 -1.08 10.94 -13.47
C LYS A 100 -1.27 10.79 -11.96
N GLU A 101 -1.70 9.61 -11.51
CA GLU A 101 -1.89 9.36 -10.07
C GLU A 101 -0.56 9.41 -9.32
N GLN A 102 0.49 8.77 -9.84
CA GLN A 102 1.81 8.82 -9.25
C GLN A 102 2.36 10.26 -9.20
N ALA A 103 2.19 11.04 -10.27
CA ALA A 103 2.59 12.44 -10.31
C ALA A 103 1.82 13.30 -9.28
N ASN A 104 0.55 13.00 -9.03
CA ASN A 104 -0.21 13.67 -7.97
C ASN A 104 0.34 13.32 -6.58
N VAL A 105 0.59 12.04 -6.32
CA VAL A 105 1.17 11.60 -5.03
C VAL A 105 2.52 12.28 -4.78
N GLU A 106 3.41 12.29 -5.76
CA GLU A 106 4.74 12.94 -5.65
C GLU A 106 4.66 14.46 -5.49
N LYS A 107 3.64 15.09 -6.06
CA LYS A 107 3.41 16.53 -5.94
C LYS A 107 2.87 16.91 -4.56
N ASP A 108 1.94 16.12 -4.04
CA ASP A 108 1.19 16.45 -2.83
C ASP A 108 1.87 15.93 -1.55
N PHE A 109 2.78 14.94 -1.69
CA PHE A 109 3.45 14.28 -0.58
C PHE A 109 4.97 14.22 -0.77
N ASN A 110 5.70 14.20 0.33
CA ASN A 110 7.14 13.95 0.32
C ASN A 110 7.40 12.43 0.20
N VAL A 111 7.35 11.92 -1.01
CA VAL A 111 7.65 10.51 -1.31
C VAL A 111 9.15 10.27 -1.19
N VAL A 112 9.56 9.45 -0.23
CA VAL A 112 10.97 9.14 0.02
C VAL A 112 11.43 7.86 -0.68
N GLU A 113 10.50 6.94 -0.94
CA GLU A 113 10.77 5.68 -1.63
C GLU A 113 9.51 5.15 -2.32
N THR A 114 9.69 4.40 -3.39
CA THR A 114 8.63 3.66 -4.07
C THR A 114 8.99 2.19 -4.17
N GLY A 115 8.01 1.32 -4.07
CA GLY A 115 8.22 -0.12 -4.09
C GLY A 115 6.97 -0.89 -4.51
N LYS A 116 6.95 -2.15 -4.13
CA LYS A 116 5.81 -3.05 -4.33
C LYS A 116 5.55 -3.86 -3.08
N VAL A 117 4.31 -4.29 -2.93
CA VAL A 117 3.85 -5.21 -1.89
C VAL A 117 2.94 -6.26 -2.51
N HIS A 118 3.07 -7.51 -2.06
CA HIS A 118 2.15 -8.58 -2.48
C HIS A 118 0.92 -8.59 -1.59
N LEU A 119 -0.23 -8.27 -2.17
CA LEU A 119 -1.49 -8.15 -1.42
C LEU A 119 -2.67 -8.64 -2.28
N LEU A 120 -3.56 -9.43 -1.69
CA LEU A 120 -4.71 -10.05 -2.37
C LEU A 120 -4.30 -10.83 -3.63
N GLY A 121 -3.18 -11.59 -3.55
CA GLY A 121 -2.67 -12.41 -4.62
C GLY A 121 -2.02 -11.66 -5.80
N GLN A 122 -1.77 -10.35 -5.66
CA GLN A 122 -1.18 -9.52 -6.71
C GLN A 122 -0.11 -8.58 -6.15
N SER A 123 0.85 -8.20 -7.00
CA SER A 123 1.81 -7.14 -6.68
C SER A 123 1.13 -5.78 -6.81
N ARG A 124 1.21 -4.97 -5.75
CA ARG A 124 0.59 -3.64 -5.65
C ARG A 124 1.65 -2.56 -5.50
N PRO A 125 1.46 -1.37 -6.10
CA PRO A 125 2.37 -0.26 -5.90
C PRO A 125 2.33 0.23 -4.45
N LEU A 126 3.51 0.60 -3.94
CA LEU A 126 3.74 1.14 -2.62
C LEU A 126 4.48 2.46 -2.75
N ASN A 127 3.99 3.50 -2.08
CA ASN A 127 4.69 4.77 -1.87
C ASN A 127 4.97 4.96 -0.38
N ILE A 128 6.21 5.27 -0.04
CA ILE A 128 6.62 5.60 1.33
C ILE A 128 6.72 7.11 1.45
N VAL A 129 5.93 7.69 2.34
CA VAL A 129 5.77 9.13 2.51
C VAL A 129 6.21 9.55 3.90
N HIS A 130 7.08 10.56 3.97
CA HIS A 130 7.53 11.15 5.23
C HIS A 130 6.87 12.51 5.49
N PHE A 131 6.12 12.61 6.58
CA PHE A 131 5.48 13.84 7.04
C PHE A 131 6.39 14.57 8.04
N GLN A 132 7.12 15.58 7.53
CA GLN A 132 8.11 16.33 8.31
C GLN A 132 7.51 17.46 9.14
N VAL A 133 6.31 17.93 8.78
CA VAL A 133 5.67 19.07 9.43
C VAL A 133 4.92 18.70 10.71
N ASP A 134 4.67 17.41 10.90
CA ASP A 134 4.00 16.91 12.10
C ASP A 134 4.96 16.85 13.29
N SER A 135 4.40 16.93 14.50
CA SER A 135 5.15 16.71 15.73
C SER A 135 4.37 15.74 16.63
N PRO A 136 4.81 14.48 16.77
CA PRO A 136 6.02 13.88 16.18
C PRO A 136 5.93 13.67 14.65
N GLN A 137 7.08 13.67 13.98
CA GLN A 137 7.15 13.31 12.56
C GLN A 137 6.66 11.88 12.35
N THR A 138 5.98 11.65 11.23
CA THR A 138 5.41 10.32 10.91
C THR A 138 5.85 9.86 9.53
N ILE A 139 5.85 8.54 9.35
CA ILE A 139 6.05 7.90 8.07
C ILE A 139 4.86 7.01 7.74
N SER A 140 4.44 7.03 6.49
CA SER A 140 3.27 6.27 6.02
C SER A 140 3.60 5.46 4.78
N TYR A 141 3.11 4.25 4.76
CA TYR A 141 3.17 3.32 3.63
C TYR A 141 1.82 3.30 2.93
N TYR A 142 1.76 3.90 1.74
CA TYR A 142 0.57 3.99 0.91
C TYR A 142 0.54 2.88 -0.13
N ILE A 143 -0.50 2.06 -0.10
CA ILE A 143 -0.72 0.96 -1.03
C ILE A 143 -2.02 1.23 -1.78
N SER A 144 -1.97 1.24 -3.11
CA SER A 144 -3.14 1.44 -3.96
C SER A 144 -3.58 0.13 -4.61
N ILE A 145 -4.88 -0.13 -4.55
CA ILE A 145 -5.52 -1.29 -5.18
C ILE A 145 -6.61 -0.77 -6.12
N ILE A 146 -6.41 -0.94 -7.42
CA ILE A 146 -7.36 -0.50 -8.43
C ILE A 146 -8.18 -1.68 -8.94
N ASP A 147 -9.49 -1.55 -8.84
CA ASP A 147 -10.46 -2.43 -9.46
C ASP A 147 -11.07 -1.71 -10.68
N THR A 148 -10.56 -2.01 -11.85
CA THR A 148 -11.01 -1.37 -13.10
C THR A 148 -12.39 -1.81 -13.52
N LEU A 149 -12.84 -3.00 -13.12
CA LEU A 149 -14.17 -3.52 -13.46
C LEU A 149 -15.25 -2.74 -12.72
N ASN A 150 -15.04 -2.47 -11.44
CA ASN A 150 -15.99 -1.76 -10.59
C ASN A 150 -15.65 -0.25 -10.45
N ARG A 151 -14.65 0.25 -11.17
CA ARG A 151 -14.16 1.64 -11.08
C ARG A 151 -13.91 2.09 -9.66
N SER A 152 -13.28 1.21 -8.89
CA SER A 152 -13.00 1.41 -7.48
C SER A 152 -11.50 1.52 -7.23
N ASN A 153 -11.13 2.46 -6.36
CA ASN A 153 -9.79 2.57 -5.81
C ASN A 153 -9.87 2.32 -4.30
N TYR A 154 -9.04 1.41 -3.81
CA TYR A 154 -8.82 1.21 -2.38
C TYR A 154 -7.42 1.70 -2.05
N THR A 155 -7.32 2.56 -1.04
CA THR A 155 -6.02 3.02 -0.52
C THR A 155 -5.85 2.51 0.89
N LEU A 156 -4.71 1.86 1.15
CA LEU A 156 -4.34 1.36 2.47
C LEU A 156 -3.12 2.12 2.96
N ASN A 157 -3.16 2.59 4.20
CA ASN A 157 -2.06 3.32 4.82
C ASN A 157 -1.67 2.67 6.14
N LEU A 158 -0.39 2.38 6.29
CA LEU A 158 0.24 2.01 7.55
C LEU A 158 1.09 3.18 8.00
N THR A 159 0.81 3.77 9.15
CA THR A 159 1.50 4.97 9.64
C THR A 159 2.08 4.73 11.03
N THR A 160 3.33 5.15 11.23
CA THR A 160 4.00 5.16 12.53
C THR A 160 4.85 6.42 12.71
N ASN A 161 5.39 6.64 13.92
CA ASN A 161 6.38 7.69 14.14
C ASN A 161 7.62 7.43 13.30
N TYR A 162 8.21 8.48 12.74
CA TYR A 162 9.50 8.41 12.09
C TYR A 162 10.62 8.26 13.13
N GLY A 163 11.60 7.39 12.87
CA GLY A 163 12.75 7.11 13.75
C GLY A 163 13.58 5.95 13.18
N GLU A 164 14.68 5.59 13.82
CA GLU A 164 15.63 4.59 13.29
C GLU A 164 15.01 3.20 13.05
N ASP A 165 13.96 2.85 13.79
CA ASP A 165 13.30 1.54 13.77
C ASP A 165 11.90 1.54 13.16
N TYR A 166 11.54 2.59 12.38
CA TYR A 166 10.20 2.71 11.79
C TYR A 166 9.84 1.52 10.88
N GLU A 167 10.81 0.94 10.17
CA GLU A 167 10.58 -0.23 9.31
C GLU A 167 10.14 -1.44 10.13
N SER A 168 10.77 -1.67 11.28
CA SER A 168 10.37 -2.75 12.19
C SER A 168 8.92 -2.54 12.66
N ARG A 169 8.56 -1.32 13.06
CA ARG A 169 7.18 -1.00 13.48
C ARG A 169 6.15 -1.16 12.36
N ILE A 170 6.52 -0.82 11.13
CA ILE A 170 5.65 -1.10 9.97
C ILE A 170 5.47 -2.60 9.77
N CYS A 171 6.52 -3.39 9.94
CA CYS A 171 6.44 -4.85 9.89
C CYS A 171 5.48 -5.43 10.94
N GLU A 172 5.42 -4.85 12.13
CA GLU A 172 4.47 -5.25 13.17
C GLU A 172 3.01 -5.12 12.73
N MET A 173 2.70 -4.16 11.86
CA MET A 173 1.36 -3.93 11.31
C MET A 173 1.02 -4.81 10.09
N LYS A 174 1.95 -5.62 9.59
CA LYS A 174 1.72 -6.52 8.43
C LYS A 174 0.45 -7.38 8.57
N PRO A 175 0.12 -7.99 9.74
CA PRO A 175 -1.10 -8.77 9.89
C PRO A 175 -2.39 -7.97 9.64
N LEU A 176 -2.42 -6.67 9.97
CA LEU A 176 -3.56 -5.81 9.66
C LEU A 176 -3.77 -5.72 8.16
N LEU A 177 -2.69 -5.49 7.42
CA LEU A 177 -2.70 -5.43 5.96
C LEU A 177 -3.17 -6.77 5.35
N GLU A 178 -2.62 -7.89 5.82
CA GLU A 178 -2.98 -9.24 5.34
C GLU A 178 -4.43 -9.61 5.67
N SER A 179 -5.01 -9.02 6.70
CA SER A 179 -6.41 -9.24 7.09
C SER A 179 -7.43 -8.48 6.23
N PHE A 180 -6.96 -7.55 5.39
CA PHE A 180 -7.81 -6.72 4.54
C PHE A 180 -8.55 -7.57 3.49
N THR A 181 -9.85 -7.27 3.34
CA THR A 181 -10.74 -8.00 2.42
C THR A 181 -11.66 -7.01 1.71
N ILE A 182 -11.75 -7.12 0.40
CA ILE A 182 -12.70 -6.38 -0.45
C ILE A 182 -14.01 -7.17 -0.51
N HIS A 183 -15.13 -6.49 -0.38
CA HIS A 183 -16.48 -7.04 -0.54
C HIS A 183 -17.08 -6.46 -1.83
N LEU A 184 -17.45 -7.33 -2.75
CA LEU A 184 -18.09 -7.01 -4.04
C LEU A 184 -19.60 -7.06 -3.94
#